data_fac7f93a3d927f047ef4f39ac2481c27
#
_entry.id   fac7f93a3d927f047ef4f39ac2481c27
#
_cell.length_a   1.000
_cell.length_b   1.000
_cell.length_c   1.000
_cell.angle_alpha   90.00
_cell.angle_beta   90.00
_cell.angle_gamma   90.00
#
_symmetry.space_group_name_H-M   'P 1'
#
loop_
_entity.id
_entity.type
_entity.pdbx_description
1 polymer ?
#
loop_
_entity_poly.entity_id
_entity_poly.type
_entity_poly.pdbx_seq_one_letter_code
_entity_poly.pdbx_strand_id
1 'polypeptide(L)'
;MSFFSDKWRGIILCAVLAVPCWFLGKLVPVVGAPVFAILLGMLVALVWPVQAAFKSGVGFVSKKVLQYAVILLGFGLNISVVLATGKQSLPIIVCTIATSLLVAYVLHKVMNIPGKISTLIGVGSSICGGSAVAATAPVIKADDEEVAQAISVIFFFNVLAALLFPWLGTVLGFSTTSGEAFGIFAGTAVNDTSSVTATAATWDAMFGLGTATLDKAVTVKLTRTLAIIPITLVLGYLVGKREQGANHEVNIRSIVPSFILYFVLASLITTLATSMGVAAEVFAPLKWLSKFFIVMAMAAVGLNTNIVKLVTTSSKPLGLGLGCWAGITVVSLLLQHLLNLW
;
A
#
# COMPACT_ATOMS: atom_id res chain seq x y z
N MET A 1 18.28 -23.68 10.32
CA MET A 1 17.22 -24.59 9.84
C MET A 1 15.82 -24.27 10.38
N SER A 2 15.68 -23.45 11.42
CA SER A 2 14.37 -23.11 12.05
C SER A 2 13.48 -22.13 11.21
N PHE A 3 14.05 -21.32 10.32
CA PHE A 3 13.32 -20.30 9.59
C PHE A 3 12.23 -20.85 8.64
N PHE A 4 12.49 -21.98 8.00
CA PHE A 4 11.52 -22.66 7.12
C PHE A 4 10.50 -23.48 7.91
N SER A 5 10.90 -24.05 9.07
CA SER A 5 10.07 -24.93 9.88
C SER A 5 8.76 -24.28 10.35
N ASP A 6 8.78 -22.96 10.67
CA ASP A 6 7.63 -22.29 11.31
C ASP A 6 6.75 -21.55 10.31
N LYS A 7 7.23 -21.31 9.08
CA LYS A 7 6.51 -20.45 8.11
C LYS A 7 5.89 -21.22 6.95
N TRP A 8 6.38 -22.41 6.63
CA TRP A 8 5.99 -23.17 5.45
C TRP A 8 4.47 -23.45 5.40
N ARG A 9 3.84 -23.74 6.56
CA ARG A 9 2.39 -24.00 6.64
C ARG A 9 1.57 -22.82 6.17
N GLY A 10 1.88 -21.60 6.65
CA GLY A 10 1.18 -20.39 6.24
C GLY A 10 1.49 -20.00 4.79
N ILE A 11 2.72 -20.25 4.31
CA ILE A 11 3.09 -20.00 2.91
C ILE A 11 2.27 -20.91 1.99
N ILE A 12 2.20 -22.21 2.30
CA ILE A 12 1.40 -23.18 1.51
C ILE A 12 -0.08 -22.81 1.55
N LEU A 13 -0.63 -22.45 2.72
CA LEU A 13 -2.03 -22.02 2.83
C LEU A 13 -2.32 -20.84 1.88
N CYS A 14 -1.47 -19.82 1.89
CA CYS A 14 -1.63 -18.67 1.02
C CYS A 14 -1.50 -19.04 -0.47
N ALA A 15 -0.57 -19.95 -0.82
CA ALA A 15 -0.42 -20.43 -2.18
C ALA A 15 -1.64 -21.23 -2.65
N VAL A 16 -2.17 -22.11 -1.80
CA VAL A 16 -3.39 -22.91 -2.09
C VAL A 16 -4.59 -22.00 -2.32
N LEU A 17 -4.75 -20.93 -1.53
CA LEU A 17 -5.82 -19.95 -1.74
C LEU A 17 -5.57 -19.08 -2.99
N ALA A 18 -4.33 -18.78 -3.31
CA ALA A 18 -3.99 -17.96 -4.47
C ALA A 18 -4.29 -18.65 -5.81
N VAL A 19 -4.08 -19.97 -5.89
CA VAL A 19 -4.30 -20.73 -7.14
C VAL A 19 -5.73 -20.60 -7.67
N PRO A 20 -6.79 -20.92 -6.92
CA PRO A 20 -8.16 -20.76 -7.42
C PRO A 20 -8.48 -19.29 -7.73
N CYS A 21 -8.01 -18.34 -6.92
CA CYS A 21 -8.21 -16.91 -7.17
C CYS A 21 -7.52 -16.44 -8.46
N TRP A 22 -6.37 -17.01 -8.79
CA TRP A 22 -5.67 -16.74 -10.06
C TRP A 22 -6.52 -17.17 -11.26
N PHE A 23 -7.15 -18.34 -11.21
CA PHE A 23 -8.04 -18.82 -12.27
C PHE A 23 -9.36 -18.04 -12.32
N LEU A 24 -9.97 -17.78 -11.15
CA LEU A 24 -11.18 -16.96 -11.06
C LEU A 24 -10.97 -15.55 -11.61
N GLY A 25 -9.83 -14.94 -11.34
CA GLY A 25 -9.48 -13.63 -11.90
C GLY A 25 -9.34 -13.62 -13.42
N LYS A 26 -8.97 -14.76 -14.05
CA LYS A 26 -9.00 -14.91 -15.51
C LYS A 26 -10.40 -15.11 -16.06
N LEU A 27 -11.28 -15.81 -15.32
CA LEU A 27 -12.66 -16.04 -15.72
C LEU A 27 -13.54 -14.79 -15.54
N VAL A 28 -13.27 -14.00 -14.48
CA VAL A 28 -14.01 -12.78 -14.16
C VAL A 28 -13.01 -11.61 -14.01
N PRO A 29 -12.45 -11.09 -15.13
CA PRO A 29 -11.45 -10.01 -15.10
C PRO A 29 -11.95 -8.74 -14.41
N VAL A 30 -13.24 -8.48 -14.48
CA VAL A 30 -13.93 -7.32 -13.86
C VAL A 30 -13.71 -7.24 -12.34
N VAL A 31 -13.52 -8.38 -11.67
CA VAL A 31 -13.23 -8.43 -10.23
C VAL A 31 -11.71 -8.51 -9.99
N GLY A 32 -11.00 -9.25 -10.83
CA GLY A 32 -9.56 -9.44 -10.74
C GLY A 32 -9.11 -10.42 -9.65
N ALA A 33 -8.02 -11.13 -9.92
CA ALA A 33 -7.46 -12.13 -9.00
C ALA A 33 -7.09 -11.58 -7.60
N PRO A 34 -6.53 -10.36 -7.46
CA PRO A 34 -6.21 -9.82 -6.14
C PRO A 34 -7.42 -9.60 -5.25
N VAL A 35 -8.54 -9.15 -5.82
CA VAL A 35 -9.80 -8.94 -5.08
C VAL A 35 -10.40 -10.27 -4.64
N PHE A 36 -10.46 -11.26 -5.54
CA PHE A 36 -10.88 -12.61 -5.15
C PHE A 36 -10.03 -13.17 -4.01
N ALA A 37 -8.72 -12.95 -4.05
CA ALA A 37 -7.81 -13.43 -3.01
C ALA A 37 -8.06 -12.76 -1.66
N ILE A 38 -8.28 -11.44 -1.63
CA ILE A 38 -8.64 -10.73 -0.39
C ILE A 38 -9.94 -11.27 0.17
N LEU A 39 -10.99 -11.33 -0.65
CA LEU A 39 -12.32 -11.76 -0.22
C LEU A 39 -12.33 -13.21 0.26
N LEU A 40 -11.69 -14.13 -0.48
CA LEU A 40 -11.58 -15.53 -0.08
C LEU A 40 -10.79 -15.66 1.22
N GLY A 41 -9.68 -14.93 1.37
CA GLY A 41 -8.90 -14.91 2.60
C GLY A 41 -9.71 -14.42 3.80
N MET A 42 -10.51 -13.36 3.62
CA MET A 42 -11.41 -12.84 4.67
C MET A 42 -12.51 -13.83 5.04
N LEU A 43 -13.12 -14.49 4.05
CA LEU A 43 -14.14 -15.52 4.28
C LEU A 43 -13.57 -16.73 5.04
N VAL A 44 -12.38 -17.19 4.64
CA VAL A 44 -11.69 -18.27 5.34
C VAL A 44 -11.38 -17.87 6.78
N ALA A 45 -10.87 -16.66 7.02
CA ALA A 45 -10.57 -16.17 8.37
C ALA A 45 -11.81 -16.03 9.26
N LEU A 46 -12.98 -15.77 8.68
CA LEU A 46 -14.26 -15.68 9.39
C LEU A 46 -14.75 -17.05 9.86
N VAL A 47 -14.66 -18.07 8.98
CA VAL A 47 -15.15 -19.44 9.26
C VAL A 47 -14.11 -20.25 10.03
N TRP A 48 -12.84 -20.05 9.70
CA TRP A 48 -11.73 -20.78 10.30
C TRP A 48 -10.64 -19.80 10.75
N PRO A 49 -10.69 -19.36 12.02
CA PRO A 49 -9.69 -18.44 12.57
C PRO A 49 -8.29 -19.01 12.40
N VAL A 50 -7.40 -18.22 11.81
CA VAL A 50 -6.03 -18.66 11.49
C VAL A 50 -5.32 -19.12 12.76
N GLN A 51 -5.06 -20.41 12.86
CA GLN A 51 -4.39 -21.04 14.00
C GLN A 51 -2.96 -20.50 14.15
N ALA A 52 -2.42 -20.57 15.37
CA ALA A 52 -1.08 -20.06 15.70
C ALA A 52 0.01 -20.64 14.77
N ALA A 53 -0.12 -21.92 14.38
CA ALA A 53 0.81 -22.60 13.47
C ALA A 53 0.90 -21.99 12.06
N PHE A 54 -0.10 -21.24 11.61
CA PHE A 54 -0.13 -20.60 10.28
C PHE A 54 0.22 -19.11 10.34
N LYS A 55 0.01 -18.45 11.49
CA LYS A 55 0.16 -17.00 11.63
C LYS A 55 1.52 -16.46 11.20
N SER A 56 2.61 -17.15 11.58
CA SER A 56 3.97 -16.73 11.21
C SER A 56 4.17 -16.74 9.69
N GLY A 57 3.69 -17.78 9.00
CA GLY A 57 3.77 -17.91 7.55
C GLY A 57 2.87 -16.92 6.81
N VAL A 58 1.62 -16.75 7.25
CA VAL A 58 0.68 -15.77 6.68
C VAL A 58 1.23 -14.34 6.84
N GLY A 59 1.75 -13.98 8.01
CA GLY A 59 2.42 -12.70 8.24
C GLY A 59 3.68 -12.50 7.38
N PHE A 60 4.42 -13.56 7.09
CA PHE A 60 5.55 -13.51 6.16
C PHE A 60 5.09 -13.25 4.73
N VAL A 61 4.03 -13.91 4.27
CA VAL A 61 3.50 -13.75 2.92
C VAL A 61 2.94 -12.34 2.72
N SER A 62 2.11 -11.85 3.63
CA SER A 62 1.50 -10.51 3.53
C SER A 62 2.53 -9.37 3.51
N LYS A 63 3.72 -9.57 4.10
CA LYS A 63 4.76 -8.53 4.18
C LYS A 63 5.93 -8.81 3.23
N LYS A 64 6.60 -9.96 3.38
CA LYS A 64 7.85 -10.23 2.67
C LYS A 64 7.64 -10.70 1.24
N VAL A 65 6.67 -11.59 1.00
CA VAL A 65 6.36 -12.03 -0.37
C VAL A 65 5.84 -10.87 -1.20
N LEU A 66 5.02 -9.96 -0.61
CA LEU A 66 4.61 -8.73 -1.27
C LEU A 66 5.80 -7.83 -1.61
N GLN A 67 6.77 -7.66 -0.69
CA GLN A 67 8.00 -6.90 -0.96
C GLN A 67 8.79 -7.53 -2.12
N TYR A 68 8.89 -8.86 -2.17
CA TYR A 68 9.53 -9.56 -3.28
C TYR A 68 8.77 -9.36 -4.60
N ALA A 69 7.44 -9.39 -4.57
CA ALA A 69 6.63 -9.07 -5.74
C ALA A 69 6.92 -7.68 -6.30
N VAL A 70 7.01 -6.67 -5.42
CA VAL A 70 7.33 -5.29 -5.81
C VAL A 70 8.75 -5.19 -6.38
N ILE A 71 9.75 -5.87 -5.79
CA ILE A 71 11.12 -5.92 -6.32
C ILE A 71 11.13 -6.53 -7.72
N LEU A 72 10.44 -7.67 -7.90
CA LEU A 72 10.33 -8.34 -9.20
C LEU A 72 9.66 -7.47 -10.28
N LEU A 73 8.70 -6.63 -9.87
CA LEU A 73 8.06 -5.67 -10.77
C LEU A 73 9.05 -4.66 -11.33
N GLY A 74 10.06 -4.27 -10.53
CA GLY A 74 11.13 -3.38 -10.96
C GLY A 74 11.90 -3.87 -12.19
N PHE A 75 12.04 -5.19 -12.38
CA PHE A 75 12.64 -5.76 -13.60
C PHE A 75 11.82 -5.54 -14.87
N GLY A 76 10.63 -5.01 -14.77
CA GLY A 76 9.82 -4.62 -15.92
C GLY A 76 9.89 -3.15 -16.28
N LEU A 77 10.64 -2.34 -15.55
CA LEU A 77 10.64 -0.89 -15.65
C LEU A 77 12.03 -0.32 -16.00
N ASN A 78 12.02 0.72 -16.83
CA ASN A 78 13.22 1.53 -17.08
C ASN A 78 13.34 2.62 -16.00
N ILE A 79 14.55 2.89 -15.53
CA ILE A 79 14.80 3.88 -14.48
C ILE A 79 14.35 5.29 -14.87
N SER A 80 14.43 5.66 -16.14
CA SER A 80 13.93 6.95 -16.62
C SER A 80 12.42 7.08 -16.46
N VAL A 81 11.66 5.99 -16.67
CA VAL A 81 10.21 5.95 -16.45
C VAL A 81 9.90 6.10 -14.97
N VAL A 82 10.68 5.44 -14.10
CA VAL A 82 10.53 5.57 -12.63
C VAL A 82 10.72 7.02 -12.19
N LEU A 83 11.79 7.67 -12.66
CA LEU A 83 12.09 9.07 -12.32
C LEU A 83 11.05 10.04 -12.89
N ALA A 84 10.62 9.86 -14.14
CA ALA A 84 9.60 10.69 -14.78
C ALA A 84 8.26 10.59 -14.05
N THR A 85 7.83 9.36 -13.71
CA THR A 85 6.60 9.11 -12.94
C THR A 85 6.67 9.74 -11.55
N GLY A 86 7.80 9.60 -10.86
CA GLY A 86 8.03 10.22 -9.56
C GLY A 86 7.90 11.74 -9.64
N LYS A 87 8.55 12.38 -10.61
CA LYS A 87 8.46 13.83 -10.83
C LYS A 87 7.05 14.28 -11.17
N GLN A 88 6.35 13.57 -12.04
CA GLN A 88 4.98 13.87 -12.47
C GLN A 88 3.99 13.81 -11.30
N SER A 89 4.14 12.83 -10.42
CA SER A 89 3.23 12.61 -9.29
C SER A 89 3.56 13.44 -8.05
N LEU A 90 4.74 14.05 -7.98
CA LEU A 90 5.22 14.76 -6.79
C LEU A 90 4.29 15.86 -6.28
N PRO A 91 3.72 16.76 -7.13
CA PRO A 91 2.78 17.78 -6.67
C PRO A 91 1.54 17.17 -6.01
N ILE A 92 0.99 16.10 -6.60
CA ILE A 92 -0.18 15.40 -6.06
C ILE A 92 0.17 14.73 -4.73
N ILE A 93 1.34 14.10 -4.66
CA ILE A 93 1.85 13.46 -3.43
C ILE A 93 1.96 14.47 -2.30
N VAL A 94 2.59 15.62 -2.53
CA VAL A 94 2.77 16.67 -1.52
C VAL A 94 1.41 17.19 -1.03
N CYS A 95 0.50 17.51 -1.94
CA CYS A 95 -0.83 18.00 -1.59
C CYS A 95 -1.67 16.95 -0.85
N THR A 96 -1.64 15.68 -1.26
CA THR A 96 -2.38 14.61 -0.58
C THR A 96 -1.83 14.33 0.82
N ILE A 97 -0.51 14.40 1.02
CA ILE A 97 0.12 14.32 2.35
C ILE A 97 -0.34 15.48 3.22
N ALA A 98 -0.23 16.72 2.73
CA ALA A 98 -0.66 17.90 3.45
C ALA A 98 -2.15 17.83 3.82
N THR A 99 -3.00 17.40 2.89
CA THR A 99 -4.45 17.22 3.13
C THR A 99 -4.71 16.23 4.24
N SER A 100 -4.08 15.06 4.23
CA SER A 100 -4.28 14.05 5.27
C SER A 100 -3.89 14.57 6.65
N LEU A 101 -2.72 15.21 6.75
CA LEU A 101 -2.24 15.75 8.02
C LEU A 101 -3.13 16.89 8.52
N LEU A 102 -3.57 17.78 7.62
CA LEU A 102 -4.47 18.89 7.96
C LEU A 102 -5.85 18.37 8.42
N VAL A 103 -6.45 17.45 7.67
CA VAL A 103 -7.74 16.82 8.03
C VAL A 103 -7.63 16.10 9.36
N ALA A 104 -6.57 15.33 9.59
CA ALA A 104 -6.34 14.67 10.86
C ALA A 104 -6.22 15.66 12.02
N TYR A 105 -5.52 16.79 11.82
CA TYR A 105 -5.39 17.84 12.82
C TYR A 105 -6.73 18.53 13.12
N VAL A 106 -7.50 18.89 12.09
CA VAL A 106 -8.81 19.54 12.25
C VAL A 106 -9.79 18.60 12.96
N LEU A 107 -9.92 17.35 12.48
CA LEU A 107 -10.82 16.38 13.07
C LEU A 107 -10.40 15.95 14.49
N HIS A 108 -9.10 15.92 14.80
CA HIS A 108 -8.61 15.77 16.18
C HIS A 108 -9.23 16.80 17.11
N LYS A 109 -9.26 18.07 16.71
CA LYS A 109 -9.80 19.17 17.51
C LYS A 109 -11.32 19.11 17.60
N VAL A 110 -12.01 18.91 16.47
CA VAL A 110 -13.48 18.91 16.39
C VAL A 110 -14.09 17.71 17.11
N MET A 111 -13.53 16.52 16.95
CA MET A 111 -14.08 15.28 17.49
C MET A 111 -13.50 14.90 18.87
N ASN A 112 -12.58 15.71 19.42
CA ASN A 112 -11.85 15.42 20.66
C ASN A 112 -11.24 14.01 20.68
N ILE A 113 -10.48 13.66 19.63
CA ILE A 113 -9.75 12.39 19.52
C ILE A 113 -8.37 12.55 20.17
N PRO A 114 -7.82 11.56 20.87
CA PRO A 114 -6.45 11.63 21.41
C PRO A 114 -5.43 12.01 20.34
N GLY A 115 -4.51 12.93 20.66
CA GLY A 115 -3.58 13.49 19.68
C GLY A 115 -2.64 12.45 19.05
N LYS A 116 -2.22 11.42 19.82
CA LYS A 116 -1.38 10.34 19.31
C LYS A 116 -2.11 9.49 18.28
N ILE A 117 -3.34 9.04 18.56
CA ILE A 117 -4.19 8.27 17.63
C ILE A 117 -4.40 9.07 16.34
N SER A 118 -4.76 10.35 16.48
CA SER A 118 -4.99 11.24 15.34
C SER A 118 -3.73 11.43 14.48
N THR A 119 -2.57 11.63 15.12
CA THR A 119 -1.28 11.75 14.43
C THR A 119 -0.95 10.45 13.68
N LEU A 120 -1.13 9.29 14.33
CA LEU A 120 -0.87 7.99 13.70
C LEU A 120 -1.78 7.74 12.49
N ILE A 121 -3.09 8.03 12.59
CA ILE A 121 -4.02 7.88 11.47
C ILE A 121 -3.67 8.87 10.35
N GLY A 122 -3.39 10.14 10.68
CA GLY A 122 -3.02 11.16 9.71
C GLY A 122 -1.73 10.83 8.95
N VAL A 123 -0.67 10.43 9.66
CA VAL A 123 0.61 10.04 9.07
C VAL A 123 0.48 8.72 8.29
N GLY A 124 -0.20 7.73 8.85
CA GLY A 124 -0.43 6.46 8.18
C GLY A 124 -1.22 6.63 6.89
N SER A 125 -2.29 7.40 6.90
CA SER A 125 -3.09 7.70 5.70
C SER A 125 -2.29 8.56 4.69
N SER A 126 -1.41 9.43 5.17
CA SER A 126 -0.65 10.32 4.29
C SER A 126 0.51 9.65 3.54
N ILE A 127 1.06 8.53 4.02
CA ILE A 127 2.30 7.95 3.45
C ILE A 127 2.05 6.53 2.93
N CYS A 128 2.17 5.52 3.80
CA CYS A 128 2.17 4.10 3.41
C CYS A 128 1.44 3.18 4.41
N GLY A 129 0.45 3.70 5.10
CA GLY A 129 -0.36 2.90 6.01
C GLY A 129 0.38 2.47 7.27
N GLY A 130 0.31 1.19 7.58
CA GLY A 130 0.87 0.61 8.80
C GLY A 130 2.37 0.80 8.97
N SER A 131 3.16 0.87 7.89
CA SER A 131 4.61 1.10 7.96
C SER A 131 4.94 2.50 8.49
N ALA A 132 4.15 3.51 8.06
CA ALA A 132 4.30 4.87 8.56
C ALA A 132 3.88 4.99 10.02
N VAL A 133 2.81 4.29 10.42
CA VAL A 133 2.40 4.19 11.84
C VAL A 133 3.51 3.58 12.68
N ALA A 134 4.08 2.44 12.25
CA ALA A 134 5.13 1.74 12.97
C ALA A 134 6.41 2.59 13.14
N ALA A 135 6.76 3.39 12.12
CA ALA A 135 7.91 4.30 12.20
C ALA A 135 7.63 5.53 13.07
N THR A 136 6.38 6.01 13.10
CA THR A 136 5.99 7.22 13.84
C THR A 136 5.69 6.93 15.31
N ALA A 137 5.15 5.76 15.63
CA ALA A 137 4.74 5.38 16.98
C ALA A 137 5.83 5.58 18.05
N PRO A 138 7.08 5.07 17.86
CA PRO A 138 8.15 5.30 18.84
C PRO A 138 8.56 6.77 18.93
N VAL A 139 8.45 7.52 17.82
CA VAL A 139 8.81 8.95 17.79
C VAL A 139 7.87 9.78 18.66
N ILE A 140 6.57 9.49 18.63
CA ILE A 140 5.56 10.21 19.44
C ILE A 140 5.23 9.48 20.76
N LYS A 141 5.96 8.40 21.07
CA LYS A 141 5.75 7.57 22.27
C LYS A 141 4.31 7.08 22.39
N ALA A 142 3.75 6.59 21.28
CA ALA A 142 2.43 5.98 21.26
C ALA A 142 2.49 4.58 21.87
N ASP A 143 1.43 4.20 22.61
CA ASP A 143 1.31 2.87 23.17
C ASP A 143 0.77 1.86 22.13
N ASP A 144 0.84 0.57 22.48
CA ASP A 144 0.45 -0.51 21.58
C ASP A 144 -1.05 -0.49 21.23
N GLU A 145 -1.91 0.01 22.10
CA GLU A 145 -3.34 0.12 21.88
C GLU A 145 -3.65 1.23 20.88
N GLU A 146 -3.02 2.40 21.04
CA GLU A 146 -3.11 3.54 20.09
C GLU A 146 -2.63 3.13 18.69
N VAL A 147 -1.51 2.39 18.63
CA VAL A 147 -0.95 1.85 17.37
C VAL A 147 -1.91 0.84 16.74
N ALA A 148 -2.43 -0.10 17.50
CA ALA A 148 -3.34 -1.13 17.00
C ALA A 148 -4.65 -0.50 16.47
N GLN A 149 -5.18 0.51 17.16
CA GLN A 149 -6.38 1.22 16.75
C GLN A 149 -6.16 1.99 15.45
N ALA A 150 -5.06 2.74 15.34
CA ALA A 150 -4.72 3.49 14.13
C ALA A 150 -4.52 2.56 12.92
N ILE A 151 -3.79 1.45 13.10
CA ILE A 151 -3.58 0.45 12.06
C ILE A 151 -4.91 -0.15 11.61
N SER A 152 -5.81 -0.49 12.53
CA SER A 152 -7.12 -1.08 12.21
C SER A 152 -7.97 -0.15 11.34
N VAL A 153 -8.03 1.14 11.68
CA VAL A 153 -8.73 2.16 10.88
C VAL A 153 -8.16 2.28 9.48
N ILE A 154 -6.84 2.38 9.36
CA ILE A 154 -6.16 2.52 8.07
C ILE A 154 -6.39 1.28 7.21
N PHE A 155 -6.28 0.08 7.78
CA PHE A 155 -6.54 -1.17 7.06
C PHE A 155 -7.98 -1.27 6.56
N PHE A 156 -8.96 -0.83 7.36
CA PHE A 156 -10.36 -0.80 6.93
C PHE A 156 -10.54 -0.01 5.63
N PHE A 157 -10.04 1.23 5.57
CA PHE A 157 -10.17 2.06 4.38
C PHE A 157 -9.31 1.57 3.21
N ASN A 158 -8.20 0.90 3.49
CA ASN A 158 -7.37 0.26 2.46
C ASN A 158 -8.08 -0.90 1.77
N VAL A 159 -8.77 -1.76 2.54
CA VAL A 159 -9.58 -2.84 1.98
C VAL A 159 -10.73 -2.26 1.16
N LEU A 160 -11.44 -1.25 1.68
CA LEU A 160 -12.50 -0.57 0.93
C LEU A 160 -11.96 0.04 -0.38
N ALA A 161 -10.81 0.70 -0.34
CA ALA A 161 -10.20 1.26 -1.54
C ALA A 161 -9.87 0.19 -2.58
N ALA A 162 -9.29 -0.94 -2.15
CA ALA A 162 -8.96 -2.05 -3.06
C ALA A 162 -10.19 -2.64 -3.75
N LEU A 163 -11.33 -2.67 -3.04
CA LEU A 163 -12.58 -3.20 -3.56
C LEU A 163 -13.34 -2.17 -4.41
N LEU A 164 -13.40 -0.91 -3.98
CA LEU A 164 -14.31 0.09 -4.55
C LEU A 164 -13.65 0.96 -5.62
N PHE A 165 -12.35 1.26 -5.54
CA PHE A 165 -11.71 2.21 -6.45
C PHE A 165 -11.65 1.76 -7.91
N PRO A 166 -11.46 0.46 -8.25
CA PRO A 166 -11.57 0.05 -9.64
C PRO A 166 -12.93 0.37 -10.25
N TRP A 167 -14.03 0.17 -9.49
CA TRP A 167 -15.38 0.52 -9.91
C TRP A 167 -15.61 2.03 -9.94
N LEU A 168 -15.13 2.73 -8.91
CA LEU A 168 -15.19 4.19 -8.89
C LEU A 168 -14.46 4.80 -10.08
N GLY A 169 -13.32 4.22 -10.47
CA GLY A 169 -12.58 4.65 -11.65
C GLY A 169 -13.37 4.55 -12.94
N THR A 170 -14.15 3.48 -13.12
CA THR A 170 -15.04 3.36 -14.30
C THR A 170 -16.14 4.40 -14.29
N VAL A 171 -16.76 4.65 -13.13
CA VAL A 171 -17.83 5.65 -12.98
C VAL A 171 -17.32 7.06 -13.22
N LEU A 172 -16.11 7.36 -12.79
CA LEU A 172 -15.46 8.65 -12.98
C LEU A 172 -14.93 8.86 -14.41
N GLY A 173 -14.92 7.82 -15.26
CA GLY A 173 -14.51 7.92 -16.66
C GLY A 173 -13.00 7.93 -16.88
N PHE A 174 -12.20 7.28 -16.01
CA PHE A 174 -10.78 7.06 -16.28
C PHE A 174 -10.58 6.26 -17.57
N SER A 175 -9.52 6.58 -18.32
CA SER A 175 -9.19 5.87 -19.56
C SER A 175 -9.02 4.38 -19.32
N THR A 176 -9.78 3.58 -20.07
CA THR A 176 -9.72 2.11 -20.05
C THR A 176 -8.65 1.54 -20.99
N THR A 177 -8.05 2.39 -21.83
CA THR A 177 -7.00 2.03 -22.79
C THR A 177 -5.60 2.40 -22.31
N SER A 178 -5.52 3.26 -21.29
CA SER A 178 -4.27 3.69 -20.64
C SER A 178 -4.37 3.53 -19.14
N GLY A 179 -3.40 2.87 -18.54
CA GLY A 179 -3.31 2.70 -17.07
C GLY A 179 -2.72 3.91 -16.33
N GLU A 180 -2.30 4.97 -17.05
CA GLU A 180 -1.51 6.06 -16.44
C GLU A 180 -2.29 6.86 -15.41
N ALA A 181 -3.43 7.42 -15.78
CA ALA A 181 -4.22 8.28 -14.91
C ALA A 181 -4.74 7.51 -13.68
N PHE A 182 -5.33 6.32 -13.90
CA PHE A 182 -5.79 5.49 -12.80
C PHE A 182 -4.62 4.98 -11.92
N GLY A 183 -3.45 4.74 -12.51
CA GLY A 183 -2.24 4.38 -11.76
C GLY A 183 -1.76 5.50 -10.83
N ILE A 184 -1.77 6.76 -11.29
CA ILE A 184 -1.47 7.93 -10.45
C ILE A 184 -2.51 8.03 -9.33
N PHE A 185 -3.80 7.89 -9.64
CA PHE A 185 -4.88 7.91 -8.67
C PHE A 185 -4.71 6.84 -7.60
N ALA A 186 -4.55 5.59 -8.00
CA ALA A 186 -4.35 4.47 -7.08
C ALA A 186 -3.11 4.67 -6.19
N GLY A 187 -1.99 5.12 -6.76
CA GLY A 187 -0.75 5.37 -6.02
C GLY A 187 -0.83 6.52 -5.00
N THR A 188 -1.66 7.53 -5.28
CA THR A 188 -1.81 8.72 -4.42
C THR A 188 -3.01 8.66 -3.48
N ALA A 189 -4.12 8.01 -3.85
CA ALA A 189 -5.35 7.95 -3.05
C ALA A 189 -5.43 6.73 -2.12
N VAL A 190 -4.78 5.61 -2.47
CA VAL A 190 -4.73 4.41 -1.63
C VAL A 190 -3.54 4.47 -0.69
N ASN A 191 -3.73 4.13 0.60
CA ASN A 191 -2.69 4.40 1.61
C ASN A 191 -1.63 3.30 1.72
N ASP A 192 -2.00 2.03 1.68
CA ASP A 192 -1.06 0.92 1.83
C ASP A 192 -0.61 0.34 0.48
N THR A 193 0.65 -0.09 0.40
CA THR A 193 1.22 -0.66 -0.83
C THR A 193 0.49 -1.91 -1.30
N SER A 194 0.02 -2.76 -0.37
CA SER A 194 -0.73 -3.97 -0.71
C SER A 194 -2.04 -3.62 -1.42
N SER A 195 -2.77 -2.65 -0.89
CA SER A 195 -4.04 -2.20 -1.46
C SER A 195 -3.86 -1.42 -2.76
N VAL A 196 -2.77 -0.65 -2.90
CA VAL A 196 -2.38 -0.03 -4.18
C VAL A 196 -2.16 -1.08 -5.25
N THR A 197 -1.38 -2.13 -4.93
CA THR A 197 -1.12 -3.22 -5.89
C THR A 197 -2.39 -3.98 -6.25
N ALA A 198 -3.27 -4.23 -5.28
CA ALA A 198 -4.56 -4.88 -5.53
C ALA A 198 -5.45 -4.03 -6.43
N THR A 199 -5.61 -2.73 -6.11
CA THR A 199 -6.43 -1.78 -6.88
C THR A 199 -5.96 -1.68 -8.33
N ALA A 200 -4.66 -1.47 -8.52
CA ALA A 200 -4.07 -1.29 -9.85
C ALA A 200 -4.04 -2.57 -10.67
N ALA A 201 -3.71 -3.72 -10.06
CA ALA A 201 -3.73 -5.00 -10.74
C ALA A 201 -5.16 -5.44 -11.13
N THR A 202 -6.17 -5.05 -10.33
CA THR A 202 -7.58 -5.26 -10.68
C THR A 202 -7.96 -4.42 -11.90
N TRP A 203 -7.56 -3.14 -11.96
CA TRP A 203 -7.78 -2.30 -13.13
C TRP A 203 -7.13 -2.87 -14.39
N ASP A 204 -5.87 -3.30 -14.28
CA ASP A 204 -5.17 -3.97 -15.38
C ASP A 204 -5.89 -5.23 -15.86
N ALA A 205 -6.45 -6.02 -14.92
CA ALA A 205 -7.21 -7.23 -15.25
C ALA A 205 -8.55 -6.90 -15.93
N MET A 206 -9.26 -5.87 -15.46
CA MET A 206 -10.55 -5.44 -16.02
C MET A 206 -10.43 -5.01 -17.49
N PHE A 207 -9.34 -4.33 -17.84
CA PHE A 207 -9.18 -3.71 -19.17
C PHE A 207 -8.05 -4.32 -20.02
N GLY A 208 -7.42 -5.39 -19.55
CA GLY A 208 -6.39 -6.09 -20.33
C GLY A 208 -5.09 -5.30 -20.51
N LEU A 209 -4.75 -4.38 -19.58
CA LEU A 209 -3.61 -3.47 -19.69
C LEU A 209 -2.26 -4.09 -19.30
N GLY A 210 -2.23 -5.39 -19.06
CA GLY A 210 -0.99 -6.08 -18.69
C GLY A 210 -0.53 -5.74 -17.27
N THR A 211 0.42 -4.83 -17.11
CA THR A 211 0.89 -4.28 -15.83
C THR A 211 1.00 -2.75 -15.87
N ALA A 212 0.45 -2.09 -16.86
CA ALA A 212 0.68 -0.66 -17.08
C ALA A 212 0.22 0.18 -15.87
N THR A 213 -0.98 -0.09 -15.37
CA THR A 213 -1.52 0.59 -14.18
C THR A 213 -0.75 0.23 -12.93
N LEU A 214 -0.43 -1.05 -12.76
CA LEU A 214 0.32 -1.56 -11.60
C LEU A 214 1.71 -0.94 -11.52
N ASP A 215 2.45 -0.92 -12.62
CA ASP A 215 3.78 -0.33 -12.72
C ASP A 215 3.76 1.16 -12.34
N LYS A 216 2.79 1.91 -12.87
CA LYS A 216 2.59 3.33 -12.56
C LYS A 216 2.23 3.55 -11.09
N ALA A 217 1.21 2.86 -10.60
CA ALA A 217 0.72 3.01 -9.23
C ALA A 217 1.78 2.67 -8.18
N VAL A 218 2.52 1.58 -8.38
CA VAL A 218 3.60 1.18 -7.46
C VAL A 218 4.72 2.22 -7.48
N THR A 219 5.13 2.71 -8.63
CA THR A 219 6.17 3.75 -8.73
C THR A 219 5.76 5.03 -7.99
N VAL A 220 4.54 5.51 -8.20
CA VAL A 220 3.97 6.66 -7.48
C VAL A 220 3.96 6.39 -5.96
N LYS A 221 3.52 5.21 -5.56
CA LYS A 221 3.45 4.83 -4.15
C LYS A 221 4.82 4.75 -3.48
N LEU A 222 5.82 4.18 -4.15
CA LEU A 222 7.19 4.12 -3.63
C LEU A 222 7.80 5.52 -3.48
N THR A 223 7.55 6.41 -4.44
CA THR A 223 7.94 7.83 -4.33
C THR A 223 7.31 8.49 -3.09
N ARG A 224 5.99 8.28 -2.89
CA ARG A 224 5.28 8.80 -1.71
C ARG A 224 5.83 8.24 -0.40
N THR A 225 6.26 6.98 -0.38
CA THR A 225 6.80 6.32 0.82
C THR A 225 8.08 7.00 1.32
N LEU A 226 8.87 7.62 0.45
CA LEU A 226 10.07 8.37 0.86
C LEU A 226 9.75 9.58 1.76
N ALA A 227 8.53 10.09 1.72
CA ALA A 227 8.08 11.19 2.60
C ALA A 227 8.07 10.81 4.09
N ILE A 228 8.19 9.51 4.43
CA ILE A 228 8.31 9.07 5.82
C ILE A 228 9.53 9.71 6.52
N ILE A 229 10.62 9.92 5.77
CA ILE A 229 11.88 10.48 6.31
C ILE A 229 11.65 11.90 6.83
N PRO A 230 11.26 12.90 5.99
CA PRO A 230 11.08 14.26 6.47
C PRO A 230 9.96 14.37 7.52
N ILE A 231 8.88 13.58 7.41
CA ILE A 231 7.75 13.65 8.34
C ILE A 231 8.18 13.15 9.73
N THR A 232 8.86 12.00 9.82
CA THR A 232 9.34 11.48 11.12
C THR A 232 10.40 12.38 11.75
N LEU A 233 11.26 13.01 10.94
CA LEU A 233 12.24 13.99 11.44
C LEU A 233 11.56 15.23 12.02
N VAL A 234 10.56 15.79 11.33
CA VAL A 234 9.78 16.94 11.82
C VAL A 234 9.03 16.58 13.10
N LEU A 235 8.38 15.43 13.15
CA LEU A 235 7.67 14.98 14.36
C LEU A 235 8.65 14.77 15.53
N GLY A 236 9.79 14.14 15.28
CA GLY A 236 10.84 13.95 16.30
C GLY A 236 11.34 15.28 16.86
N TYR A 237 11.57 16.26 16.00
CA TYR A 237 11.95 17.61 16.41
C TYR A 237 10.86 18.29 17.26
N LEU A 238 9.59 18.20 16.84
CA LEU A 238 8.48 18.81 17.58
C LEU A 238 8.26 18.17 18.96
N VAL A 239 8.42 16.86 19.07
CA VAL A 239 8.33 16.14 20.34
C VAL A 239 9.51 16.47 21.24
N GLY A 240 10.72 16.45 20.70
CA GLY A 240 11.93 16.83 21.45
C GLY A 240 11.89 18.27 22.00
N LYS A 241 11.34 19.21 21.22
CA LYS A 241 11.14 20.60 21.67
C LYS A 241 10.14 20.72 22.84
N ARG A 242 9.14 19.85 22.89
CA ARG A 242 8.14 19.83 23.98
C ARG A 242 8.71 19.23 25.28
N GLU A 243 9.67 18.32 25.18
CA GLU A 243 10.21 17.57 26.33
C GLU A 243 11.53 18.16 26.87
N GLN A 244 11.92 19.35 26.47
CA GLN A 244 13.11 20.06 26.96
C GLN A 244 14.31 19.13 27.21
N GLY A 245 15.01 18.72 26.15
CA GLY A 245 16.36 18.15 26.29
C GLY A 245 16.57 16.68 25.90
N ALA A 246 15.60 15.98 25.34
CA ALA A 246 15.83 14.63 24.82
C ALA A 246 16.35 14.65 23.39
N ASN A 247 17.64 14.37 23.19
CA ASN A 247 18.22 14.07 21.88
C ASN A 247 17.68 12.72 21.40
N HIS A 248 16.60 12.74 20.59
CA HIS A 248 16.17 11.56 19.86
C HIS A 248 16.97 11.44 18.57
N GLU A 249 17.97 10.58 18.55
CA GLU A 249 18.64 10.16 17.32
C GLU A 249 17.66 9.32 16.49
N VAL A 250 17.08 9.93 15.45
CA VAL A 250 16.26 9.24 14.47
C VAL A 250 17.18 8.46 13.53
N ASN A 251 17.21 7.15 13.65
CA ASN A 251 18.02 6.31 12.78
C ASN A 251 17.38 6.22 11.37
N ILE A 252 17.84 7.07 10.46
CA ILE A 252 17.34 7.17 9.08
C ILE A 252 17.43 5.81 8.33
N ARG A 253 18.46 4.99 8.61
CA ARG A 253 18.62 3.67 7.98
C ARG A 253 17.50 2.69 8.29
N SER A 254 16.86 2.80 9.47
CA SER A 254 15.75 1.92 9.84
C SER A 254 14.40 2.36 9.26
N ILE A 255 14.32 3.59 8.76
CA ILE A 255 13.07 4.20 8.27
C ILE A 255 12.82 3.88 6.80
N VAL A 256 13.87 3.84 5.97
CA VAL A 256 13.74 3.54 4.53
C VAL A 256 13.58 2.03 4.33
N PRO A 257 12.42 1.57 3.83
CA PRO A 257 12.23 0.14 3.56
C PRO A 257 13.19 -0.33 2.47
N SER A 258 13.99 -1.34 2.77
CA SER A 258 15.04 -1.86 1.86
C SER A 258 14.52 -2.33 0.50
N PHE A 259 13.25 -2.80 0.43
CA PHE A 259 12.67 -3.25 -0.84
C PHE A 259 12.53 -2.13 -1.88
N ILE A 260 12.45 -0.86 -1.46
CA ILE A 260 12.43 0.29 -2.39
C ILE A 260 13.78 0.40 -3.11
N LEU A 261 14.88 0.25 -2.35
CA LEU A 261 16.23 0.26 -2.95
C LEU A 261 16.42 -0.89 -3.93
N TYR A 262 15.93 -2.09 -3.60
CA TYR A 262 15.99 -3.24 -4.48
C TYR A 262 15.08 -3.08 -5.72
N PHE A 263 13.92 -2.42 -5.59
CA PHE A 263 13.09 -2.08 -6.75
C PHE A 263 13.82 -1.14 -7.73
N VAL A 264 14.44 -0.08 -7.20
CA VAL A 264 15.24 0.86 -8.01
C VAL A 264 16.42 0.13 -8.65
N LEU A 265 17.12 -0.72 -7.89
CA LEU A 265 18.23 -1.53 -8.42
C LEU A 265 17.76 -2.48 -9.54
N ALA A 266 16.64 -3.15 -9.37
CA ALA A 266 16.03 -3.99 -10.41
C ALA A 266 15.72 -3.20 -11.69
N SER A 267 15.14 -2.00 -11.55
CA SER A 267 14.88 -1.09 -12.68
C SER A 267 16.19 -0.63 -13.36
N LEU A 268 17.24 -0.38 -12.59
CA LEU A 268 18.54 -0.04 -13.13
C LEU A 268 19.17 -1.20 -13.91
N ILE A 269 19.09 -2.43 -13.37
CA ILE A 269 19.57 -3.64 -14.04
C ILE A 269 18.85 -3.83 -15.38
N THR A 270 17.52 -3.68 -15.41
CA THR A 270 16.74 -3.78 -16.64
C THR A 270 17.15 -2.70 -17.65
N THR A 271 17.35 -1.47 -17.18
CA THR A 271 17.77 -0.36 -18.04
C THR A 271 19.13 -0.63 -18.69
N LEU A 272 20.10 -1.09 -17.90
CA LEU A 272 21.42 -1.43 -18.40
C LEU A 272 21.36 -2.63 -19.36
N ALA A 273 20.65 -3.69 -19.00
CA ALA A 273 20.52 -4.87 -19.85
C ALA A 273 19.88 -4.53 -21.21
N THR A 274 18.79 -3.74 -21.20
CA THR A 274 18.13 -3.31 -22.46
C THR A 274 18.99 -2.36 -23.28
N SER A 275 19.77 -1.49 -22.65
CA SER A 275 20.74 -0.64 -23.38
C SER A 275 21.89 -1.44 -24.00
N MET A 276 22.20 -2.62 -23.49
CA MET A 276 23.17 -3.58 -24.04
C MET A 276 22.55 -4.52 -25.10
N GLY A 277 21.30 -4.32 -25.49
CA GLY A 277 20.62 -5.12 -26.52
C GLY A 277 19.88 -6.36 -25.99
N VAL A 278 19.75 -6.55 -24.67
CA VAL A 278 18.93 -7.64 -24.11
C VAL A 278 17.46 -7.32 -24.33
N ALA A 279 16.72 -8.26 -24.92
CA ALA A 279 15.28 -8.11 -25.15
C ALA A 279 14.51 -8.01 -23.81
N ALA A 280 13.55 -7.10 -23.74
CA ALA A 280 12.75 -6.88 -22.51
C ALA A 280 11.93 -8.12 -22.11
N GLU A 281 11.62 -9.00 -23.07
CA GLU A 281 10.89 -10.26 -22.88
C GLU A 281 11.63 -11.24 -21.95
N VAL A 282 12.95 -11.13 -21.80
CA VAL A 282 13.76 -11.93 -20.85
C VAL A 282 13.26 -11.74 -19.41
N PHE A 283 12.71 -10.58 -19.09
CA PHE A 283 12.17 -10.27 -17.77
C PHE A 283 10.70 -10.66 -17.58
N ALA A 284 10.01 -11.13 -18.63
CA ALA A 284 8.59 -11.50 -18.57
C ALA A 284 8.26 -12.58 -17.50
N PRO A 285 9.08 -13.64 -17.28
CA PRO A 285 8.84 -14.59 -16.21
C PRO A 285 8.86 -13.96 -14.82
N LEU A 286 9.72 -12.96 -14.58
CA LEU A 286 9.80 -12.25 -13.30
C LEU A 286 8.55 -11.42 -13.05
N LYS A 287 8.01 -10.76 -14.08
CA LYS A 287 6.72 -10.04 -14.01
C LYS A 287 5.56 -11.00 -13.73
N TRP A 288 5.54 -12.17 -14.37
CA TRP A 288 4.51 -13.18 -14.11
C TRP A 288 4.56 -13.65 -12.64
N LEU A 289 5.76 -13.95 -12.14
CA LEU A 289 5.97 -14.35 -10.76
C LEU A 289 5.56 -13.25 -9.78
N SER A 290 5.86 -11.98 -10.10
CA SER A 290 5.41 -10.82 -9.33
C SER A 290 3.88 -10.80 -9.18
N LYS A 291 3.14 -10.94 -10.29
CA LYS A 291 1.67 -10.98 -10.27
C LYS A 291 1.13 -12.11 -9.39
N PHE A 292 1.68 -13.31 -9.50
CA PHE A 292 1.28 -14.44 -8.66
C PHE A 292 1.56 -14.18 -7.18
N PHE A 293 2.72 -13.61 -6.85
CA PHE A 293 3.08 -13.22 -5.48
C PHE A 293 2.15 -12.14 -4.93
N ILE A 294 1.66 -11.21 -5.77
CA ILE A 294 0.64 -10.22 -5.38
C ILE A 294 -0.65 -10.96 -4.97
N VAL A 295 -1.16 -11.87 -5.78
CA VAL A 295 -2.38 -12.63 -5.46
C VAL A 295 -2.21 -13.42 -4.16
N MET A 296 -1.06 -14.07 -3.99
CA MET A 296 -0.71 -14.80 -2.78
C MET A 296 -0.64 -13.89 -1.54
N ALA A 297 -0.05 -12.70 -1.69
CA ALA A 297 0.01 -11.71 -0.62
C ALA A 297 -1.38 -11.15 -0.28
N MET A 298 -2.26 -10.98 -1.27
CA MET A 298 -3.64 -10.53 -1.05
C MET A 298 -4.47 -11.58 -0.30
N ALA A 299 -4.30 -12.87 -0.58
CA ALA A 299 -4.91 -13.94 0.22
C ALA A 299 -4.44 -13.87 1.69
N ALA A 300 -3.14 -13.63 1.91
CA ALA A 300 -2.59 -13.46 3.25
C ALA A 300 -3.12 -12.21 3.97
N VAL A 301 -3.28 -11.10 3.26
CA VAL A 301 -3.91 -9.88 3.79
C VAL A 301 -5.34 -10.16 4.21
N GLY A 302 -6.13 -10.86 3.36
CA GLY A 302 -7.48 -11.28 3.70
C GLY A 302 -7.54 -12.15 4.95
N LEU A 303 -6.65 -13.15 5.07
CA LEU A 303 -6.54 -14.03 6.24
C LEU A 303 -6.17 -13.28 7.54
N ASN A 304 -5.41 -12.21 7.44
CA ASN A 304 -5.04 -11.37 8.58
C ASN A 304 -6.10 -10.32 8.93
N THR A 305 -7.12 -10.15 8.08
CA THR A 305 -8.16 -9.13 8.25
C THR A 305 -9.31 -9.68 9.10
N ASN A 306 -9.49 -9.12 10.29
CA ASN A 306 -10.64 -9.42 11.14
C ASN A 306 -11.77 -8.42 10.87
N ILE A 307 -12.74 -8.81 10.04
CA ILE A 307 -13.88 -7.97 9.65
C ILE A 307 -14.67 -7.50 10.88
N VAL A 308 -14.92 -8.38 11.86
CA VAL A 308 -15.68 -8.04 13.05
C VAL A 308 -14.98 -6.94 13.83
N LYS A 309 -13.66 -7.09 14.05
CA LYS A 309 -12.86 -6.08 14.74
C LYS A 309 -12.80 -4.75 13.96
N LEU A 310 -12.75 -4.79 12.65
CA LEU A 310 -12.77 -3.58 11.80
C LEU A 310 -14.06 -2.78 11.96
N VAL A 311 -15.20 -3.47 11.96
CA VAL A 311 -16.54 -2.82 12.07
C VAL A 311 -16.83 -2.37 13.52
N THR A 312 -16.29 -3.05 14.53
CA THR A 312 -16.50 -2.72 15.95
C THR A 312 -15.51 -1.68 16.49
N THR A 313 -14.57 -1.21 15.69
CA THR A 313 -13.64 -0.13 16.07
C THR A 313 -14.41 1.14 16.45
N SER A 314 -13.90 1.89 17.43
CA SER A 314 -14.50 3.13 17.92
C SER A 314 -14.87 4.09 16.77
N SER A 315 -16.09 4.63 16.80
CA SER A 315 -16.66 5.46 15.73
C SER A 315 -15.85 6.74 15.45
N LYS A 316 -15.25 7.36 16.46
CA LYS A 316 -14.47 8.59 16.28
C LYS A 316 -13.19 8.40 15.46
N PRO A 317 -12.28 7.45 15.76
CA PRO A 317 -11.13 7.16 14.91
C PRO A 317 -11.52 6.72 13.50
N LEU A 318 -12.62 5.96 13.34
CA LEU A 318 -13.17 5.62 12.01
C LEU A 318 -13.59 6.87 11.24
N GLY A 319 -14.30 7.80 11.88
CA GLY A 319 -14.69 9.08 11.27
C GLY A 319 -13.49 9.92 10.84
N LEU A 320 -12.41 9.94 11.65
CA LEU A 320 -11.16 10.60 11.29
C LEU A 320 -10.49 9.93 10.08
N GLY A 321 -10.42 8.59 10.08
CA GLY A 321 -9.89 7.83 8.95
C GLY A 321 -10.68 8.05 7.66
N LEU A 322 -12.03 8.09 7.75
CA LEU A 322 -12.90 8.43 6.62
C LEU A 322 -12.60 9.83 6.08
N GLY A 323 -12.46 10.82 6.97
CA GLY A 323 -12.12 12.19 6.57
C GLY A 323 -10.76 12.27 5.84
N CYS A 324 -9.73 11.61 6.37
CA CYS A 324 -8.42 11.54 5.71
C CYS A 324 -8.53 10.85 4.35
N TRP A 325 -9.18 9.68 4.29
CA TRP A 325 -9.34 8.89 3.06
C TRP A 325 -10.14 9.65 1.98
N ALA A 326 -11.26 10.24 2.35
CA ALA A 326 -12.07 11.06 1.44
C ALA A 326 -11.33 12.31 0.98
N GLY A 327 -10.66 13.02 1.90
CA GLY A 327 -9.87 14.21 1.58
C GLY A 327 -8.74 13.93 0.59
N ILE A 328 -7.97 12.85 0.82
CA ILE A 328 -6.91 12.42 -0.09
C ILE A 328 -7.50 12.06 -1.47
N THR A 329 -8.60 11.32 -1.50
CA THR A 329 -9.27 10.89 -2.73
C THR A 329 -9.71 12.10 -3.56
N VAL A 330 -10.42 13.04 -2.94
CA VAL A 330 -10.89 14.25 -3.61
C VAL A 330 -9.73 15.11 -4.12
N VAL A 331 -8.71 15.35 -3.30
CA VAL A 331 -7.54 16.16 -3.69
C VAL A 331 -6.74 15.48 -4.79
N SER A 332 -6.59 14.15 -4.75
CA SER A 332 -5.94 13.40 -5.83
C SER A 332 -6.66 13.57 -7.16
N LEU A 333 -7.99 13.45 -7.18
CA LEU A 333 -8.81 13.62 -8.39
C LEU A 333 -8.76 15.06 -8.90
N LEU A 334 -8.95 16.05 -8.02
CA LEU A 334 -8.90 17.46 -8.38
C LEU A 334 -7.56 17.85 -9.00
N LEU A 335 -6.45 17.44 -8.39
CA LEU A 335 -5.13 17.79 -8.90
C LEU A 335 -4.82 17.08 -10.22
N GLN A 336 -5.26 15.84 -10.40
CA GLN A 336 -5.09 15.17 -11.69
C GLN A 336 -5.87 15.89 -12.80
N HIS A 337 -7.09 16.34 -12.51
CA HIS A 337 -7.87 17.13 -13.46
C HIS A 337 -7.22 18.48 -13.76
N LEU A 338 -6.77 19.21 -12.73
CA LEU A 338 -6.08 20.51 -12.90
C LEU A 338 -4.76 20.41 -13.63
N LEU A 339 -4.04 19.28 -13.49
CA LEU A 339 -2.77 19.03 -14.17
C LEU A 339 -2.94 18.37 -15.55
N ASN A 340 -4.18 18.21 -16.02
CA ASN A 340 -4.51 17.53 -17.28
C ASN A 340 -3.90 16.13 -17.39
N LEU A 341 -3.88 15.39 -16.29
CA LEU A 341 -3.41 14.01 -16.23
C LEU A 341 -4.54 12.99 -16.41
N TRP A 342 -5.78 13.49 -16.32
CA TRP A 342 -7.02 12.73 -16.45
C TRP A 342 -8.13 13.63 -17.01
#